data_2d9d47ea95a0f24afff50c53a09bfe55
#
_entry.id   2d9d47ea95a0f24afff50c53a09bfe55
#
_cell.length_a   1.000
_cell.length_b   1.000
_cell.length_c   1.000
_cell.angle_alpha   90.00
_cell.angle_beta   90.00
_cell.angle_gamma   90.00
#
_symmetry.space_group_name_H-M   'P 1'
#
loop_
_entity.id
_entity.type
_entity.pdbx_description
1 polymer ?
#
loop_
_entity_poly.entity_id
_entity_poly.type
_entity_poly.pdbx_seq_one_letter_code
_entity_poly.pdbx_strand_id
1 'polypeptide(L)'
;MGSQSNAFFAVPQGHHGMLPAADRDERARQEFIRSFKAFIQSDIVPGIHATYHHEVKPLHEQRAGHPPRDRHEIRELMTQHPLFRNYASLQRVSQELLWDVVLDSIERTLPDLVARARSQGKHAQGSLTLNPKLSLPKYAVGVDIHCMPGGYGGEGGPDDVTAGALYDRGVYLYALGMMGPMNDDIGGSAAKFVRDRFPDFKPRRILDLGCTVGHSTLPFVDAFPQAEVHAIDIGPSLLRYAHARAESLGKRVHFSQQDATATNFPDGHFDLITSSILFHETSAKALPAILRETWRLLAPGGIAVHGDLPPFWAMDEFNQFMLDCETWYNNEPYWGAMREVDQVALSIKAGFAPENVEFCMAPSAYRAAAGHDRSFEAGEFAPGNAWQVLVTRK
;
A
#
# COMPACT_ATOMS: atom_id res chain seq x y z
N MET A 1 17.62 -6.63 -29.39
CA MET A 1 17.77 -6.48 -27.92
C MET A 1 17.96 -4.99 -27.66
N GLY A 2 16.90 -4.24 -27.44
CA GLY A 2 16.94 -2.78 -27.36
C GLY A 2 15.83 -2.26 -26.47
N SER A 3 16.24 -1.61 -25.38
CA SER A 3 15.57 -0.48 -24.69
C SER A 3 14.18 -0.68 -24.05
N GLN A 4 13.91 -1.76 -23.35
CA GLN A 4 12.77 -1.78 -22.43
C GLN A 4 13.13 -1.20 -21.04
N SER A 5 14.41 -1.01 -20.71
CA SER A 5 14.87 -0.55 -19.40
C SER A 5 14.58 0.92 -19.07
N ASN A 6 14.25 1.76 -20.06
CA ASN A 6 14.06 3.21 -19.82
C ASN A 6 12.64 3.61 -19.36
N ALA A 7 11.66 2.71 -19.39
CA ALA A 7 10.28 3.05 -19.00
C ALA A 7 10.08 3.17 -17.47
N PHE A 8 10.92 2.51 -16.69
CA PHE A 8 10.83 2.52 -15.21
C PHE A 8 11.35 3.79 -14.53
N PHE A 9 12.05 4.68 -15.26
CA PHE A 9 12.79 5.79 -14.64
C PHE A 9 12.19 7.17 -14.96
N ALA A 10 10.98 7.23 -15.52
CA ALA A 10 10.54 8.43 -16.24
C ALA A 10 10.06 9.59 -15.37
N VAL A 11 9.68 9.39 -14.10
CA VAL A 11 9.07 10.45 -13.29
C VAL A 11 9.77 10.60 -11.94
N PRO A 12 10.41 11.74 -11.64
CA PRO A 12 10.95 12.00 -10.31
C PRO A 12 9.84 12.12 -9.26
N GLN A 13 10.15 11.80 -8.01
CA GLN A 13 9.23 12.04 -6.89
C GLN A 13 8.86 13.53 -6.82
N GLY A 14 7.57 13.78 -6.60
CA GLY A 14 7.04 15.14 -6.47
C GLY A 14 7.55 15.82 -5.21
N HIS A 15 7.78 17.12 -5.31
CA HIS A 15 8.30 17.90 -4.21
C HIS A 15 7.19 18.37 -3.27
N HIS A 16 7.41 18.26 -1.97
CA HIS A 16 6.58 18.87 -0.91
C HIS A 16 7.46 19.23 0.29
N GLY A 17 6.91 20.03 1.21
CA GLY A 17 7.67 20.60 2.32
C GLY A 17 8.29 19.61 3.30
N MET A 18 7.80 18.36 3.32
CA MET A 18 8.30 17.31 4.23
C MET A 18 9.24 16.30 3.57
N LEU A 19 9.44 16.35 2.25
CA LEU A 19 10.30 15.38 1.56
C LEU A 19 11.73 15.45 2.09
N PRO A 20 12.33 14.29 2.52
CA PRO A 20 13.73 14.25 2.95
C PRO A 20 14.67 14.67 1.82
N ALA A 21 15.64 15.54 2.14
CA ALA A 21 16.63 16.00 1.17
C ALA A 21 17.84 15.05 1.16
N ALA A 22 17.96 14.24 0.12
CA ALA A 22 19.14 13.42 -0.11
C ALA A 22 20.28 14.26 -0.73
N ASP A 23 21.51 14.06 -0.26
CA ASP A 23 22.70 14.60 -0.90
C ASP A 23 23.05 13.85 -2.20
N ARG A 24 24.20 14.19 -2.81
CA ARG A 24 24.61 13.58 -4.08
C ARG A 24 24.85 12.07 -3.96
N ASP A 25 25.57 11.68 -2.92
CA ASP A 25 25.99 10.28 -2.75
C ASP A 25 24.83 9.41 -2.24
N GLU A 26 23.97 9.95 -1.37
CA GLU A 26 22.73 9.32 -0.95
C GLU A 26 21.80 9.10 -2.15
N ARG A 27 21.62 10.10 -3.02
CA ARG A 27 20.85 9.93 -4.27
C ARG A 27 21.42 8.85 -5.16
N ALA A 28 22.73 8.79 -5.32
CA ALA A 28 23.38 7.76 -6.13
C ALA A 28 23.11 6.35 -5.58
N ARG A 29 23.16 6.17 -4.25
CA ARG A 29 22.83 4.89 -3.62
C ARG A 29 21.34 4.52 -3.79
N GLN A 30 20.45 5.48 -3.60
CA GLN A 30 19.00 5.27 -3.80
C GLN A 30 18.67 4.91 -5.26
N GLU A 31 19.28 5.57 -6.25
CA GLU A 31 19.12 5.24 -7.66
C GLU A 31 19.71 3.87 -8.02
N PHE A 32 20.83 3.49 -7.39
CA PHE A 32 21.37 2.14 -7.54
C PHE A 32 20.34 1.08 -7.09
N ILE A 33 19.74 1.25 -5.89
CA ILE A 33 18.74 0.29 -5.39
C ILE A 33 17.51 0.24 -6.29
N ARG A 34 17.03 1.40 -6.77
CA ARG A 34 15.92 1.44 -7.73
C ARG A 34 16.26 0.67 -9.01
N SER A 35 17.46 0.85 -9.56
CA SER A 35 17.94 0.13 -10.73
C SER A 35 18.09 -1.36 -10.46
N PHE A 36 18.57 -1.73 -9.26
CA PHE A 36 18.70 -3.12 -8.87
C PHE A 36 17.35 -3.84 -8.75
N LYS A 37 16.35 -3.20 -8.13
CA LYS A 37 14.98 -3.73 -8.09
C LYS A 37 14.39 -3.86 -9.50
N ALA A 38 14.57 -2.86 -10.35
CA ALA A 38 14.12 -2.92 -11.74
C ALA A 38 14.78 -4.10 -12.50
N PHE A 39 16.09 -4.33 -12.30
CA PHE A 39 16.80 -5.48 -12.89
C PHE A 39 16.22 -6.83 -12.40
N ILE A 40 15.91 -6.96 -11.11
CA ILE A 40 15.29 -8.18 -10.59
C ILE A 40 13.97 -8.45 -11.33
N GLN A 41 13.14 -7.43 -11.52
CA GLN A 41 11.84 -7.56 -12.18
C GLN A 41 11.96 -7.81 -13.68
N SER A 42 12.85 -7.10 -14.38
CA SER A 42 12.94 -7.19 -15.84
C SER A 42 13.78 -8.36 -16.36
N ASP A 43 14.78 -8.82 -15.59
CA ASP A 43 15.75 -9.78 -16.07
C ASP A 43 15.71 -11.11 -15.31
N ILE A 44 15.46 -11.09 -13.98
CA ILE A 44 15.46 -12.30 -13.17
C ILE A 44 14.08 -12.98 -13.16
N VAL A 45 13.01 -12.23 -12.94
CA VAL A 45 11.65 -12.77 -12.85
C VAL A 45 11.23 -13.52 -14.11
N PRO A 46 11.49 -13.05 -15.36
CA PRO A 46 11.20 -13.84 -16.56
C PRO A 46 11.95 -15.19 -16.59
N GLY A 47 13.17 -15.24 -16.05
CA GLY A 47 13.93 -16.48 -15.90
C GLY A 47 13.27 -17.46 -14.93
N ILE A 48 12.66 -16.98 -13.85
CA ILE A 48 11.90 -17.82 -12.91
C ILE A 48 10.67 -18.42 -13.60
N HIS A 49 9.92 -17.62 -14.36
CA HIS A 49 8.81 -18.10 -15.19
C HIS A 49 9.25 -19.19 -16.16
N ALA A 50 10.31 -18.94 -16.94
CA ALA A 50 10.85 -19.91 -17.89
C ALA A 50 11.29 -21.21 -17.19
N THR A 51 11.99 -21.12 -16.08
CA THR A 51 12.42 -22.27 -15.27
C THR A 51 11.24 -23.11 -14.81
N TYR A 52 10.20 -22.49 -14.26
CA TYR A 52 9.01 -23.22 -13.84
C TYR A 52 8.34 -23.95 -15.01
N HIS A 53 8.03 -23.24 -16.09
CA HIS A 53 7.26 -23.79 -17.19
C HIS A 53 8.02 -24.79 -18.06
N HIS A 54 9.33 -24.64 -18.22
CA HIS A 54 10.11 -25.48 -19.12
C HIS A 54 10.96 -26.55 -18.42
N GLU A 55 11.19 -26.46 -17.12
CA GLU A 55 12.01 -27.41 -16.38
C GLU A 55 11.26 -28.04 -15.21
N VAL A 56 10.81 -27.24 -14.24
CA VAL A 56 10.31 -27.75 -12.95
C VAL A 56 8.98 -28.45 -13.10
N LYS A 57 8.00 -27.79 -13.77
CA LYS A 57 6.67 -28.36 -13.98
C LYS A 57 6.70 -29.65 -14.82
N PRO A 58 7.33 -29.71 -16.01
CA PRO A 58 7.42 -30.94 -16.80
C PRO A 58 8.11 -32.09 -16.06
N LEU A 59 9.20 -31.79 -15.33
CA LEU A 59 9.90 -32.82 -14.54
C LEU A 59 9.02 -33.37 -13.41
N HIS A 60 8.24 -32.53 -12.76
CA HIS A 60 7.28 -32.94 -11.73
C HIS A 60 6.16 -33.80 -12.35
N GLU A 61 5.57 -33.39 -13.47
CA GLU A 61 4.53 -34.13 -14.17
C GLU A 61 5.00 -35.53 -14.58
N GLN A 62 6.24 -35.63 -15.08
CA GLN A 62 6.85 -36.90 -15.44
C GLN A 62 6.99 -37.84 -14.22
N ARG A 63 7.30 -37.29 -13.05
CA ARG A 63 7.57 -38.08 -11.82
C ARG A 63 6.31 -38.40 -11.03
N ALA A 64 5.41 -37.44 -10.90
CA ALA A 64 4.21 -37.53 -10.08
C ALA A 64 2.96 -37.97 -10.86
N GLY A 65 2.97 -37.87 -12.20
CA GLY A 65 1.82 -38.19 -13.07
C GLY A 65 0.75 -37.09 -13.12
N HIS A 66 0.99 -35.95 -12.52
CA HIS A 66 0.07 -34.79 -12.52
C HIS A 66 0.87 -33.47 -12.43
N PRO A 67 0.32 -32.32 -12.85
CA PRO A 67 0.92 -31.02 -12.60
C PRO A 67 0.93 -30.70 -11.10
N PRO A 68 1.74 -29.72 -10.67
CA PRO A 68 1.65 -29.18 -9.29
C PRO A 68 0.22 -28.71 -9.02
N ARG A 69 -0.31 -29.05 -7.85
CA ARG A 69 -1.74 -28.89 -7.49
C ARG A 69 -2.10 -27.48 -7.02
N ASP A 70 -1.14 -26.81 -6.39
CA ASP A 70 -1.34 -25.50 -5.79
C ASP A 70 -0.01 -24.75 -5.62
N ARG A 71 -0.09 -23.47 -5.20
CA ARG A 71 1.07 -22.62 -4.98
C ARG A 71 2.05 -23.16 -3.91
N HIS A 72 1.58 -23.97 -2.96
CA HIS A 72 2.43 -24.51 -1.91
C HIS A 72 3.32 -25.63 -2.46
N GLU A 73 2.77 -26.53 -3.26
CA GLU A 73 3.54 -27.56 -3.97
C GLU A 73 4.52 -26.94 -4.96
N ILE A 74 4.11 -25.88 -5.67
CA ILE A 74 5.03 -25.12 -6.56
C ILE A 74 6.17 -24.54 -5.74
N ARG A 75 5.89 -23.96 -4.58
CA ARG A 75 6.92 -23.41 -3.68
C ARG A 75 7.91 -24.47 -3.23
N GLU A 76 7.43 -25.67 -2.81
CA GLU A 76 8.29 -26.77 -2.41
C GLU A 76 9.26 -27.17 -3.53
N LEU A 77 8.77 -27.21 -4.76
CA LEU A 77 9.59 -27.54 -5.93
C LEU A 77 10.57 -26.42 -6.28
N MET A 78 10.10 -25.18 -6.40
CA MET A 78 10.90 -24.03 -6.80
C MET A 78 11.99 -23.70 -5.78
N THR A 79 11.74 -23.85 -4.48
CA THR A 79 12.76 -23.60 -3.45
C THR A 79 13.93 -24.58 -3.50
N GLN A 80 13.83 -25.69 -4.25
CA GLN A 80 14.97 -26.56 -4.55
C GLN A 80 15.82 -26.09 -5.72
N HIS A 81 15.26 -25.21 -6.59
CA HIS A 81 15.96 -24.77 -7.79
C HIS A 81 16.96 -23.63 -7.48
N PRO A 82 18.24 -23.72 -7.93
CA PRO A 82 19.27 -22.71 -7.62
C PRO A 82 18.90 -21.29 -8.08
N LEU A 83 18.27 -21.13 -9.26
CA LEU A 83 17.87 -19.83 -9.78
C LEU A 83 16.84 -19.17 -8.86
N PHE A 84 15.86 -19.94 -8.37
CA PHE A 84 14.86 -19.40 -7.44
C PHE A 84 15.46 -18.99 -6.10
N ARG A 85 16.42 -19.76 -5.58
CA ARG A 85 17.15 -19.40 -4.34
C ARG A 85 17.91 -18.09 -4.51
N ASN A 86 18.54 -17.88 -5.67
CA ASN A 86 19.20 -16.61 -5.98
C ASN A 86 18.20 -15.47 -6.05
N TYR A 87 17.06 -15.65 -6.75
CA TYR A 87 15.98 -14.68 -6.80
C TYR A 87 15.49 -14.30 -5.39
N ALA A 88 15.17 -15.26 -4.55
CA ALA A 88 14.71 -15.05 -3.18
C ALA A 88 15.71 -14.24 -2.35
N SER A 89 17.01 -14.53 -2.49
CA SER A 89 18.08 -13.78 -1.81
C SER A 89 18.19 -12.35 -2.33
N LEU A 90 18.12 -12.14 -3.66
CA LEU A 90 18.19 -10.83 -4.27
C LEU A 90 16.98 -9.98 -3.89
N GLN A 91 15.79 -10.55 -3.89
CA GLN A 91 14.54 -9.89 -3.47
C GLN A 91 14.68 -9.39 -2.03
N ARG A 92 15.05 -10.26 -1.09
CA ARG A 92 15.23 -9.90 0.32
C ARG A 92 16.30 -8.81 0.51
N VAL A 93 17.49 -9.01 -0.04
CA VAL A 93 18.60 -8.05 0.10
C VAL A 93 18.25 -6.70 -0.51
N SER A 94 17.60 -6.68 -1.69
CA SER A 94 17.18 -5.42 -2.31
C SER A 94 16.19 -4.64 -1.46
N GLN A 95 15.34 -5.35 -0.71
CA GLN A 95 14.36 -4.76 0.17
C GLN A 95 14.99 -4.15 1.43
N GLU A 96 15.90 -4.88 2.06
CA GLU A 96 16.65 -4.39 3.23
C GLU A 96 17.52 -3.18 2.86
N LEU A 97 18.31 -3.28 1.80
CA LEU A 97 19.16 -2.18 1.32
C LEU A 97 18.36 -0.92 0.91
N LEU A 98 17.11 -1.09 0.44
CA LEU A 98 16.24 0.05 0.12
C LEU A 98 16.02 0.91 1.36
N TRP A 99 15.67 0.30 2.48
CA TRP A 99 15.42 1.04 3.71
C TRP A 99 16.68 1.66 4.29
N ASP A 100 17.81 0.93 4.25
CA ASP A 100 19.09 1.43 4.74
C ASP A 100 19.52 2.72 4.02
N VAL A 101 19.49 2.73 2.67
CA VAL A 101 19.91 3.92 1.91
C VAL A 101 18.94 5.10 2.01
N VAL A 102 17.68 4.85 2.36
CA VAL A 102 16.71 5.93 2.64
C VAL A 102 16.92 6.48 4.05
N LEU A 103 17.15 5.59 5.02
CA LEU A 103 17.35 5.95 6.42
C LEU A 103 18.55 6.88 6.61
N ASP A 104 19.67 6.65 5.90
CA ASP A 104 20.84 7.55 5.92
C ASP A 104 20.45 9.03 5.70
N SER A 105 19.64 9.30 4.68
CA SER A 105 19.18 10.65 4.35
C SER A 105 18.28 11.24 5.43
N ILE A 106 17.45 10.39 6.03
CA ILE A 106 16.48 10.81 7.06
C ILE A 106 17.21 11.12 8.36
N GLU A 107 18.09 10.25 8.83
CA GLU A 107 18.85 10.46 10.06
C GLU A 107 19.67 11.76 10.00
N ARG A 108 20.33 12.00 8.88
CA ARG A 108 21.10 13.24 8.66
C ARG A 108 20.21 14.50 8.69
N THR A 109 18.99 14.42 8.17
CA THR A 109 18.08 15.57 8.04
C THR A 109 16.98 15.61 9.11
N LEU A 110 16.93 14.66 10.04
CA LEU A 110 15.87 14.53 11.03
C LEU A 110 15.61 15.79 11.85
N PRO A 111 16.62 16.51 12.36
CA PRO A 111 16.38 17.75 13.10
C PRO A 111 15.63 18.81 12.27
N ASP A 112 15.94 18.91 10.98
CA ASP A 112 15.28 19.83 10.05
C ASP A 112 13.86 19.35 9.71
N LEU A 113 13.65 18.06 9.51
CA LEU A 113 12.32 17.47 9.29
C LEU A 113 11.39 17.73 10.47
N VAL A 114 11.87 17.52 11.70
CA VAL A 114 11.13 17.83 12.93
C VAL A 114 10.81 19.33 13.03
N ALA A 115 11.77 20.19 12.74
CA ALA A 115 11.55 21.64 12.76
C ALA A 115 10.50 22.07 11.72
N ARG A 116 10.53 21.50 10.52
CA ARG A 116 9.53 21.74 9.47
C ARG A 116 8.14 21.24 9.90
N ALA A 117 8.03 20.04 10.47
CA ALA A 117 6.76 19.51 10.97
C ALA A 117 6.15 20.41 12.04
N ARG A 118 6.94 20.86 13.01
CA ARG A 118 6.49 21.80 14.04
C ARG A 118 6.06 23.15 13.44
N SER A 119 6.74 23.63 12.41
CA SER A 119 6.38 24.89 11.75
C SER A 119 5.03 24.78 11.02
N GLN A 120 4.80 23.69 10.31
CA GLN A 120 3.51 23.43 9.64
C GLN A 120 2.36 23.35 10.65
N GLY A 121 2.58 22.71 11.80
CA GLY A 121 1.56 22.59 12.84
C GLY A 121 1.12 23.91 13.48
N LYS A 122 1.93 25.00 13.42
CA LYS A 122 1.58 26.29 14.02
C LYS A 122 0.42 27.02 13.34
N HIS A 123 0.21 26.79 12.06
CA HIS A 123 -0.81 27.46 11.24
C HIS A 123 -1.66 26.43 10.47
N ALA A 124 -1.82 25.26 11.06
CA ALA A 124 -2.52 24.14 10.44
C ALA A 124 -3.99 24.50 10.10
N GLN A 125 -4.42 24.11 8.93
CA GLN A 125 -5.81 24.16 8.49
C GLN A 125 -6.59 22.91 8.94
N GLY A 126 -5.88 21.77 9.01
CA GLY A 126 -6.37 20.50 9.54
C GLY A 126 -6.10 20.35 11.04
N SER A 127 -6.07 19.11 11.49
CA SER A 127 -5.74 18.80 12.89
C SER A 127 -4.99 17.49 13.03
N LEU A 128 -4.24 17.35 14.12
CA LEU A 128 -3.60 16.11 14.53
C LEU A 128 -3.98 15.79 15.99
N THR A 129 -4.58 14.63 16.21
CA THR A 129 -4.89 14.12 17.53
C THR A 129 -4.20 12.78 17.77
N LEU A 130 -3.21 12.74 18.63
CA LEU A 130 -2.51 11.51 19.01
C LEU A 130 -3.12 10.93 20.30
N ASN A 131 -3.08 9.62 20.42
CA ASN A 131 -3.55 8.88 21.59
C ASN A 131 -2.38 8.09 22.21
N PRO A 132 -1.62 8.67 23.15
CA PRO A 132 -0.48 8.00 23.77
C PRO A 132 -0.85 6.78 24.63
N LYS A 133 -2.16 6.55 24.84
CA LYS A 133 -2.68 5.38 25.54
C LYS A 133 -3.14 4.27 24.61
N LEU A 134 -3.06 4.46 23.29
CA LEU A 134 -3.44 3.45 22.33
C LEU A 134 -2.48 2.25 22.44
N SER A 135 -3.03 1.09 22.77
CA SER A 135 -2.27 -0.16 22.70
C SER A 135 -2.17 -0.57 21.24
N LEU A 136 -0.97 -0.50 20.68
CA LEU A 136 -0.76 -0.89 19.28
C LEU A 136 -1.00 -2.39 19.08
N PRO A 137 -1.71 -2.79 18.00
CA PRO A 137 -1.98 -4.19 17.71
C PRO A 137 -0.68 -4.99 17.52
N LYS A 138 -0.56 -6.15 18.16
CA LYS A 138 0.65 -6.98 18.07
C LYS A 138 0.98 -7.39 16.62
N TYR A 139 -0.02 -7.54 15.77
CA TYR A 139 0.18 -7.89 14.37
C TYR A 139 0.91 -6.78 13.58
N ALA A 140 0.74 -5.53 13.98
CA ALA A 140 1.33 -4.38 13.29
C ALA A 140 2.71 -3.97 13.83
N VAL A 141 3.09 -4.44 15.04
CA VAL A 141 4.35 -4.08 15.69
C VAL A 141 5.24 -5.28 16.03
N GLY A 142 4.78 -6.47 15.73
CA GLY A 142 5.52 -7.71 16.04
C GLY A 142 6.59 -8.08 15.01
N VAL A 143 6.54 -7.45 13.85
CA VAL A 143 7.50 -7.61 12.75
C VAL A 143 7.71 -6.28 12.05
N ASP A 144 8.88 -6.09 11.48
CA ASP A 144 9.15 -4.97 10.57
C ASP A 144 8.56 -5.31 9.19
N ILE A 145 7.27 -4.97 9.01
CA ILE A 145 6.56 -5.20 7.75
C ILE A 145 7.30 -4.47 6.62
N HIS A 146 7.34 -5.05 5.44
CA HIS A 146 8.19 -4.61 4.31
C HIS A 146 9.68 -4.55 4.62
N CYS A 147 10.16 -5.19 5.70
CA CYS A 147 11.50 -5.01 6.24
C CYS A 147 11.81 -3.55 6.64
N MET A 148 10.79 -2.71 6.80
CA MET A 148 10.96 -1.30 7.17
C MET A 148 11.35 -1.19 8.65
N PRO A 149 12.52 -0.62 8.99
CA PRO A 149 12.97 -0.53 10.37
C PRO A 149 11.96 0.16 11.30
N GLY A 150 11.54 -0.55 12.37
CA GLY A 150 10.52 -0.10 13.30
C GLY A 150 9.09 -0.26 12.80
N GLY A 151 8.87 -0.72 11.58
CA GLY A 151 7.54 -0.93 11.00
C GLY A 151 6.66 0.31 11.06
N TYR A 152 5.34 0.10 11.08
CA TYR A 152 4.37 1.21 11.14
C TYR A 152 4.22 1.84 12.54
N GLY A 153 4.60 1.14 13.60
CA GLY A 153 4.46 1.60 14.98
C GLY A 153 5.70 2.26 15.57
N GLY A 154 6.82 2.31 14.83
CA GLY A 154 8.09 2.84 15.32
C GLY A 154 8.00 4.32 15.73
N GLU A 155 8.54 4.66 16.90
CA GLU A 155 8.57 6.02 17.41
C GLU A 155 9.84 6.28 18.23
N GLY A 156 10.68 7.23 17.77
CA GLY A 156 11.92 7.66 18.43
C GLY A 156 11.74 8.76 19.47
N GLY A 157 10.52 9.29 19.68
CA GLY A 157 10.22 10.35 20.64
C GLY A 157 8.99 11.17 20.27
N PRO A 158 8.61 12.17 21.12
CA PRO A 158 7.33 12.86 21.03
C PRO A 158 7.12 13.71 19.76
N ASP A 159 8.19 14.04 19.05
CA ASP A 159 8.13 14.84 17.82
C ASP A 159 8.66 14.08 16.62
N ASP A 160 8.86 12.77 16.76
CA ASP A 160 9.45 11.94 15.73
C ASP A 160 8.56 11.86 14.47
N VAL A 161 9.20 11.99 13.31
CA VAL A 161 8.61 11.90 11.97
C VAL A 161 9.34 10.87 11.10
N THR A 162 10.25 10.09 11.69
CA THR A 162 11.17 9.19 10.99
C THR A 162 10.42 8.15 10.18
N ALA A 163 9.47 7.41 10.79
CA ALA A 163 8.72 6.37 10.10
C ALA A 163 7.93 6.94 8.90
N GLY A 164 7.37 8.15 9.05
CA GLY A 164 6.66 8.82 7.95
C GLY A 164 7.58 9.23 6.81
N ALA A 165 8.73 9.80 7.12
CA ALA A 165 9.72 10.19 6.12
C ALA A 165 10.30 8.95 5.39
N LEU A 166 10.55 7.87 6.15
CA LEU A 166 11.03 6.60 5.63
C LEU A 166 10.01 5.98 4.67
N TYR A 167 8.74 5.90 5.07
CA TYR A 167 7.67 5.38 4.25
C TYR A 167 7.47 6.19 2.96
N ASP A 168 7.41 7.52 3.03
CA ASP A 168 7.16 8.38 1.87
C ASP A 168 8.25 8.21 0.80
N ARG A 169 9.52 8.27 1.19
CA ARG A 169 10.63 8.10 0.24
C ARG A 169 10.80 6.65 -0.18
N GLY A 170 10.69 5.72 0.77
CA GLY A 170 10.88 4.28 0.52
C GLY A 170 9.83 3.72 -0.44
N VAL A 171 8.55 4.04 -0.27
CA VAL A 171 7.49 3.59 -1.19
C VAL A 171 7.71 4.07 -2.62
N TYR A 172 8.18 5.31 -2.81
CA TYR A 172 8.52 5.78 -4.16
C TYR A 172 9.60 4.93 -4.83
N LEU A 173 10.65 4.56 -4.09
CA LEU A 173 11.73 3.70 -4.60
C LEU A 173 11.26 2.26 -4.77
N TYR A 174 10.49 1.73 -3.81
CA TYR A 174 9.90 0.40 -3.85
C TYR A 174 9.03 0.19 -5.08
N ALA A 175 8.10 1.11 -5.30
CA ALA A 175 7.18 1.09 -6.45
C ALA A 175 7.83 1.58 -7.75
N LEU A 176 9.15 1.84 -7.80
CA LEU A 176 9.87 2.32 -8.98
C LEU A 176 9.27 3.61 -9.59
N GLY A 177 8.57 4.42 -8.78
CA GLY A 177 7.86 5.62 -9.24
C GLY A 177 6.56 5.35 -10.00
N MET A 178 6.12 4.08 -10.10
CA MET A 178 4.93 3.70 -10.88
C MET A 178 3.60 4.11 -10.26
N MET A 179 3.61 4.53 -8.99
CA MET A 179 2.44 5.07 -8.30
C MET A 179 2.29 6.58 -8.45
N GLY A 180 2.98 7.17 -9.42
CA GLY A 180 2.98 8.60 -9.66
C GLY A 180 3.96 9.38 -8.78
N PRO A 181 4.18 10.67 -9.11
CA PRO A 181 5.16 11.50 -8.40
C PRO A 181 4.85 11.68 -6.92
N MET A 182 3.59 11.61 -6.51
CA MET A 182 3.16 11.80 -5.13
C MET A 182 2.82 10.47 -4.41
N ASN A 183 3.08 9.32 -5.04
CA ASN A 183 2.68 7.96 -4.59
C ASN A 183 1.16 7.83 -4.37
N ASP A 184 0.36 8.56 -5.12
CA ASP A 184 -1.05 8.78 -4.85
C ASP A 184 -2.01 8.10 -5.84
N ASP A 185 -1.49 7.25 -6.74
CA ASP A 185 -2.31 6.61 -7.78
C ASP A 185 -3.47 5.79 -7.22
N ILE A 186 -3.28 5.02 -6.14
CA ILE A 186 -4.36 4.20 -5.57
C ILE A 186 -5.50 5.10 -5.09
N GLY A 187 -5.20 6.10 -4.27
CA GLY A 187 -6.18 7.05 -3.76
C GLY A 187 -6.84 7.86 -4.86
N GLY A 188 -6.06 8.31 -5.85
CA GLY A 188 -6.55 9.03 -7.02
C GLY A 188 -7.50 8.20 -7.86
N SER A 189 -7.16 6.92 -8.08
CA SER A 189 -7.99 5.96 -8.81
C SER A 189 -9.28 5.65 -8.08
N ALA A 190 -9.23 5.41 -6.76
CA ALA A 190 -10.41 5.18 -5.94
C ALA A 190 -11.33 6.41 -5.89
N ALA A 191 -10.76 7.61 -5.70
CA ALA A 191 -11.54 8.86 -5.69
C ALA A 191 -12.21 9.13 -7.06
N LYS A 192 -11.47 8.92 -8.16
CA LYS A 192 -12.00 8.99 -9.51
C LYS A 192 -13.10 7.96 -9.75
N PHE A 193 -12.87 6.71 -9.34
CA PHE A 193 -13.86 5.64 -9.44
C PHE A 193 -15.18 6.02 -8.75
N VAL A 194 -15.12 6.54 -7.52
CA VAL A 194 -16.32 6.99 -6.78
C VAL A 194 -17.06 8.08 -7.55
N ARG A 195 -16.37 9.07 -8.08
CA ARG A 195 -16.98 10.15 -8.86
C ARG A 195 -17.63 9.67 -10.15
N ASP A 196 -16.98 8.76 -10.85
CA ASP A 196 -17.47 8.25 -12.15
C ASP A 196 -18.64 7.27 -11.97
N ARG A 197 -18.56 6.40 -10.96
CA ARG A 197 -19.56 5.35 -10.68
C ARG A 197 -20.81 5.90 -9.99
N PHE A 198 -20.65 6.96 -9.18
CA PHE A 198 -21.71 7.56 -8.37
C PHE A 198 -21.73 9.10 -8.57
N PRO A 199 -22.09 9.60 -9.76
CA PRO A 199 -21.94 11.03 -10.11
C PRO A 199 -22.79 11.97 -9.25
N ASP A 200 -23.90 11.49 -8.70
CA ASP A 200 -24.79 12.26 -7.83
C ASP A 200 -24.39 12.20 -6.34
N PHE A 201 -23.45 11.34 -6.00
CA PHE A 201 -22.98 11.18 -4.63
C PHE A 201 -22.08 12.36 -4.22
N LYS A 202 -22.46 13.04 -3.16
CA LYS A 202 -21.78 14.24 -2.64
C LYS A 202 -21.45 14.02 -1.16
N PRO A 203 -20.38 13.28 -0.84
CA PRO A 203 -20.00 13.05 0.55
C PRO A 203 -19.65 14.36 1.24
N ARG A 204 -20.10 14.53 2.48
CA ARG A 204 -19.77 15.65 3.35
C ARG A 204 -18.66 15.29 4.34
N ARG A 205 -18.57 14.03 4.71
CA ARG A 205 -17.55 13.49 5.61
C ARG A 205 -16.96 12.21 5.05
N ILE A 206 -15.64 12.22 4.91
CA ILE A 206 -14.85 11.12 4.36
C ILE A 206 -13.90 10.63 5.44
N LEU A 207 -13.73 9.32 5.56
CA LEU A 207 -12.76 8.67 6.45
C LEU A 207 -11.82 7.80 5.64
N ASP A 208 -10.52 7.98 5.81
CA ASP A 208 -9.48 7.08 5.32
C ASP A 208 -8.93 6.23 6.48
N LEU A 209 -9.02 4.90 6.35
CA LEU A 209 -8.55 3.93 7.34
C LEU A 209 -7.14 3.45 6.96
N GLY A 210 -6.17 3.58 7.88
CA GLY A 210 -4.78 3.18 7.64
C GLY A 210 -4.07 4.15 6.68
N CYS A 211 -4.18 5.45 6.95
CA CYS A 211 -3.75 6.50 6.02
C CYS A 211 -2.23 6.63 5.86
N THR A 212 -1.42 6.01 6.73
CA THR A 212 0.05 6.16 6.79
C THR A 212 0.47 7.64 6.70
N VAL A 213 1.05 8.08 5.58
CA VAL A 213 1.51 9.47 5.34
C VAL A 213 0.55 10.29 4.45
N GLY A 214 -0.66 9.77 4.22
CA GLY A 214 -1.71 10.45 3.47
C GLY A 214 -1.56 10.36 1.95
N HIS A 215 -0.79 9.40 1.41
CA HIS A 215 -0.66 9.23 -0.04
C HIS A 215 -2.03 9.06 -0.72
N SER A 216 -2.85 8.15 -0.19
CA SER A 216 -4.19 7.87 -0.73
C SER A 216 -5.27 8.81 -0.19
N THR A 217 -5.04 9.49 0.93
CA THR A 217 -5.98 10.44 1.56
C THR A 217 -6.13 11.72 0.75
N LEU A 218 -4.99 12.31 0.33
CA LEU A 218 -5.00 13.65 -0.26
C LEU A 218 -5.77 13.76 -1.59
N PRO A 219 -5.79 12.75 -2.46
CA PRO A 219 -6.65 12.77 -3.65
C PRO A 219 -8.14 12.94 -3.36
N PHE A 220 -8.63 12.46 -2.22
CA PHE A 220 -10.03 12.66 -1.81
C PHE A 220 -10.33 14.12 -1.43
N VAL A 221 -9.35 14.85 -0.87
CA VAL A 221 -9.49 16.29 -0.62
C VAL A 221 -9.70 17.04 -1.94
N ASP A 222 -8.95 16.67 -2.99
CA ASP A 222 -9.08 17.29 -4.31
C ASP A 222 -10.36 16.89 -5.03
N ALA A 223 -10.73 15.62 -4.94
CA ALA A 223 -11.92 15.10 -5.63
C ALA A 223 -13.23 15.60 -5.00
N PHE A 224 -13.24 15.89 -3.70
CA PHE A 224 -14.41 16.31 -2.92
C PHE A 224 -14.11 17.54 -2.06
N PRO A 225 -13.87 18.70 -2.65
CA PRO A 225 -13.38 19.90 -1.95
C PRO A 225 -14.35 20.46 -0.90
N GLN A 226 -15.61 20.02 -0.90
CA GLN A 226 -16.61 20.42 0.11
C GLN A 226 -16.72 19.43 1.27
N ALA A 227 -16.00 18.29 1.20
CA ALA A 227 -16.02 17.30 2.25
C ALA A 227 -15.03 17.63 3.36
N GLU A 228 -15.39 17.29 4.57
CA GLU A 228 -14.47 17.19 5.69
C GLU A 228 -13.79 15.82 5.64
N VAL A 229 -12.45 15.81 5.50
CA VAL A 229 -11.67 14.59 5.35
C VAL A 229 -10.98 14.25 6.68
N HIS A 230 -11.29 13.07 7.19
CA HIS A 230 -10.64 12.47 8.35
C HIS A 230 -9.75 11.32 7.90
N ALA A 231 -8.66 11.09 8.61
CA ALA A 231 -7.74 10.00 8.33
C ALA A 231 -7.19 9.42 9.63
N ILE A 232 -7.15 8.11 9.74
CA ILE A 232 -6.65 7.43 10.93
C ILE A 232 -5.53 6.46 10.61
N ASP A 233 -4.62 6.34 11.55
CA ASP A 233 -3.55 5.35 11.55
C ASP A 233 -3.17 5.01 13.00
N ILE A 234 -2.47 3.91 13.20
CA ILE A 234 -1.94 3.51 14.51
C ILE A 234 -0.58 4.14 14.81
N GLY A 235 0.19 4.54 13.78
CA GLY A 235 1.56 5.01 13.88
C GLY A 235 1.67 6.51 14.19
N PRO A 236 2.12 6.92 15.39
CA PRO A 236 2.19 8.33 15.74
C PRO A 236 3.22 9.11 14.93
N SER A 237 4.37 8.51 14.59
CA SER A 237 5.40 9.12 13.74
C SER A 237 4.90 9.31 12.30
N LEU A 238 4.15 8.32 11.77
CA LEU A 238 3.47 8.42 10.46
C LEU A 238 2.50 9.60 10.44
N LEU A 239 1.64 9.72 11.45
CA LEU A 239 0.61 10.75 11.52
C LEU A 239 1.16 12.16 11.69
N ARG A 240 2.25 12.34 12.45
CA ARG A 240 2.94 13.64 12.52
C ARG A 240 3.48 14.06 11.16
N TYR A 241 4.09 13.12 10.46
CA TYR A 241 4.57 13.38 9.10
C TYR A 241 3.42 13.65 8.13
N ALA A 242 2.36 12.82 8.15
CA ALA A 242 1.18 12.98 7.30
C ALA A 242 0.54 14.36 7.46
N HIS A 243 0.32 14.80 8.70
CA HIS A 243 -0.23 16.11 9.00
C HIS A 243 0.65 17.23 8.43
N ALA A 244 1.95 17.22 8.73
CA ALA A 244 2.88 18.22 8.21
C ALA A 244 2.99 18.20 6.68
N ARG A 245 2.93 17.01 6.06
CA ARG A 245 2.92 16.85 4.60
C ARG A 245 1.65 17.47 4.00
N ALA A 246 0.48 17.14 4.54
CA ALA A 246 -0.80 17.71 4.08
C ALA A 246 -0.81 19.23 4.18
N GLU A 247 -0.40 19.80 5.31
CA GLU A 247 -0.29 21.24 5.53
C GLU A 247 0.68 21.90 4.54
N SER A 248 1.84 21.28 4.28
CA SER A 248 2.81 21.79 3.31
C SER A 248 2.29 21.83 1.86
N LEU A 249 1.28 21.03 1.58
CA LEU A 249 0.57 20.95 0.29
C LEU A 249 -0.73 21.77 0.27
N GLY A 250 -1.05 22.48 1.38
CA GLY A 250 -2.29 23.26 1.49
C GLY A 250 -3.55 22.39 1.54
N LYS A 251 -3.44 21.14 2.01
CA LYS A 251 -4.55 20.18 2.09
C LYS A 251 -5.07 20.07 3.52
N ARG A 252 -6.35 20.33 3.71
CA ARG A 252 -7.01 20.20 5.01
C ARG A 252 -7.45 18.79 5.28
N VAL A 253 -6.84 18.12 6.28
CA VAL A 253 -7.20 16.78 6.75
C VAL A 253 -7.16 16.74 8.28
N HIS A 254 -8.08 15.99 8.89
CA HIS A 254 -8.15 15.75 10.33
C HIS A 254 -7.56 14.37 10.64
N PHE A 255 -6.29 14.35 11.03
CA PHE A 255 -5.59 13.11 11.38
C PHE A 255 -5.81 12.75 12.85
N SER A 256 -6.05 11.46 13.12
CA SER A 256 -6.14 10.95 14.48
C SER A 256 -5.56 9.55 14.64
N GLN A 257 -4.88 9.32 15.77
CA GLN A 257 -4.30 8.02 16.10
C GLN A 257 -5.38 7.11 16.67
N GLN A 258 -5.81 6.13 15.85
CA GLN A 258 -6.87 5.17 16.19
C GLN A 258 -6.61 3.82 15.53
N ASP A 259 -7.16 2.77 16.15
CA ASP A 259 -7.23 1.43 15.56
C ASP A 259 -8.50 1.31 14.70
N ALA A 260 -8.34 0.95 13.42
CA ALA A 260 -9.44 0.79 12.48
C ALA A 260 -10.43 -0.34 12.86
N THR A 261 -10.06 -1.21 13.81
CA THR A 261 -10.96 -2.27 14.32
C THR A 261 -12.00 -1.77 15.31
N ALA A 262 -11.75 -0.60 15.94
CA ALA A 262 -12.64 0.01 16.94
C ALA A 262 -12.29 1.50 17.12
N THR A 263 -12.94 2.36 16.35
CA THR A 263 -12.71 3.82 16.40
C THR A 263 -13.59 4.51 17.45
N ASN A 264 -13.25 5.75 17.78
CA ASN A 264 -14.05 6.57 18.68
C ASN A 264 -15.09 7.45 17.98
N PHE A 265 -15.28 7.31 16.68
CA PHE A 265 -16.29 8.05 15.92
C PHE A 265 -17.71 7.52 16.20
N PRO A 266 -18.74 8.39 16.15
CA PRO A 266 -20.14 7.99 16.29
C PRO A 266 -20.61 7.06 15.15
N ASP A 267 -21.66 6.29 15.43
CA ASP A 267 -22.36 5.49 14.40
C ASP A 267 -22.90 6.39 13.30
N GLY A 268 -22.82 5.92 12.05
CA GLY A 268 -23.37 6.65 10.91
C GLY A 268 -22.73 8.01 10.64
N HIS A 269 -21.49 8.19 11.04
CA HIS A 269 -20.83 9.50 10.97
C HIS A 269 -20.34 9.87 9.58
N PHE A 270 -19.93 8.91 8.77
CA PHE A 270 -19.27 9.14 7.48
C PHE A 270 -20.16 8.78 6.30
N ASP A 271 -20.11 9.61 5.25
CA ASP A 271 -20.79 9.33 3.98
C ASP A 271 -19.92 8.43 3.08
N LEU A 272 -18.59 8.61 3.13
CA LEU A 272 -17.62 7.82 2.38
C LEU A 272 -16.52 7.31 3.31
N ILE A 273 -16.23 6.02 3.25
CA ILE A 273 -15.07 5.40 3.92
C ILE A 273 -14.17 4.81 2.86
N THR A 274 -12.87 5.01 2.99
CA THR A 274 -11.87 4.41 2.12
C THR A 274 -10.77 3.73 2.92
N SER A 275 -10.08 2.82 2.31
CA SER A 275 -8.75 2.36 2.72
C SER A 275 -7.96 1.95 1.48
N SER A 276 -6.66 2.06 1.56
CA SER A 276 -5.77 1.66 0.48
C SER A 276 -4.65 0.80 1.03
N ILE A 277 -4.57 -0.47 0.53
CA ILE A 277 -3.49 -1.38 0.91
C ILE A 277 -3.43 -1.61 2.43
N LEU A 278 -4.61 -1.71 3.07
CA LEU A 278 -4.73 -1.91 4.52
C LEU A 278 -4.99 -3.37 4.88
N PHE A 279 -5.81 -4.08 4.11
CA PHE A 279 -6.34 -5.38 4.54
C PHE A 279 -5.23 -6.43 4.67
N HIS A 280 -4.28 -6.44 3.73
CA HIS A 280 -3.15 -7.37 3.76
C HIS A 280 -2.10 -7.04 4.84
N GLU A 281 -2.19 -5.87 5.45
CA GLU A 281 -1.37 -5.48 6.61
C GLU A 281 -2.00 -5.90 7.94
N THR A 282 -3.19 -6.49 7.90
CA THR A 282 -3.96 -6.82 9.09
C THR A 282 -4.15 -8.32 9.30
N SER A 283 -4.27 -8.73 10.57
CA SER A 283 -4.49 -10.13 10.90
C SER A 283 -5.88 -10.63 10.47
N ALA A 284 -6.02 -11.95 10.31
CA ALA A 284 -7.30 -12.61 10.01
C ALA A 284 -8.42 -12.29 11.03
N LYS A 285 -8.08 -11.80 12.23
CA LYS A 285 -9.06 -11.34 13.22
C LYS A 285 -9.40 -9.85 13.06
N ALA A 286 -8.45 -9.04 12.62
CA ALA A 286 -8.64 -7.60 12.45
C ALA A 286 -9.52 -7.28 11.24
N LEU A 287 -9.31 -7.93 10.11
CA LEU A 287 -10.08 -7.67 8.89
C LEU A 287 -11.61 -7.75 9.09
N PRO A 288 -12.19 -8.82 9.67
CA PRO A 288 -13.64 -8.83 9.97
C PRO A 288 -14.09 -7.73 10.95
N ALA A 289 -13.21 -7.30 11.85
CA ALA A 289 -13.52 -6.21 12.77
C ALA A 289 -13.53 -4.86 12.04
N ILE A 290 -12.58 -4.61 11.15
CA ILE A 290 -12.53 -3.42 10.29
C ILE A 290 -13.81 -3.31 9.43
N LEU A 291 -14.24 -4.41 8.81
CA LEU A 291 -15.46 -4.41 8.00
C LEU A 291 -16.73 -4.13 8.82
N ARG A 292 -16.82 -4.66 10.06
CA ARG A 292 -17.93 -4.32 10.98
C ARG A 292 -17.87 -2.86 11.41
N GLU A 293 -16.68 -2.35 11.68
CA GLU A 293 -16.49 -0.94 12.04
C GLU A 293 -16.83 -0.02 10.86
N THR A 294 -16.43 -0.38 9.64
CA THR A 294 -16.85 0.31 8.41
C THR A 294 -18.37 0.39 8.31
N TRP A 295 -19.07 -0.74 8.53
CA TRP A 295 -20.53 -0.76 8.50
C TRP A 295 -21.15 0.13 9.59
N ARG A 296 -20.61 0.10 10.81
CA ARG A 296 -21.08 0.94 11.93
C ARG A 296 -20.96 2.41 11.60
N LEU A 297 -19.79 2.81 11.08
CA LEU A 297 -19.44 4.20 10.83
C LEU A 297 -20.15 4.81 9.61
N LEU A 298 -20.54 4.02 8.62
CA LEU A 298 -21.25 4.53 7.44
C LEU A 298 -22.65 5.03 7.81
N ALA A 299 -22.98 6.21 7.32
CA ALA A 299 -24.33 6.76 7.31
C ALA A 299 -25.25 5.91 6.40
N PRO A 300 -26.58 5.91 6.60
CA PRO A 300 -27.50 5.34 5.62
C PRO A 300 -27.30 5.96 4.23
N GLY A 301 -27.14 5.11 3.20
CA GLY A 301 -26.78 5.52 1.84
C GLY A 301 -25.29 5.80 1.63
N GLY A 302 -24.47 5.62 2.67
CA GLY A 302 -23.02 5.78 2.59
C GLY A 302 -22.33 4.66 1.82
N ILE A 303 -21.14 4.94 1.30
CA ILE A 303 -20.34 4.04 0.46
C ILE A 303 -18.99 3.79 1.14
N ALA A 304 -18.49 2.55 1.10
CA ALA A 304 -17.09 2.30 1.36
C ALA A 304 -16.39 1.73 0.12
N VAL A 305 -15.14 2.16 -0.10
CA VAL A 305 -14.28 1.70 -1.19
C VAL A 305 -12.91 1.34 -0.62
N HIS A 306 -12.62 0.05 -0.59
CA HIS A 306 -11.37 -0.49 -0.08
C HIS A 306 -10.51 -0.99 -1.25
N GLY A 307 -9.42 -0.27 -1.56
CA GLY A 307 -8.44 -0.68 -2.56
C GLY A 307 -7.41 -1.62 -1.94
N ASP A 308 -7.31 -2.84 -2.47
CA ASP A 308 -6.33 -3.81 -2.01
C ASP A 308 -5.94 -4.79 -3.13
N LEU A 309 -5.15 -5.78 -2.79
CA LEU A 309 -4.60 -6.75 -3.70
C LEU A 309 -5.67 -7.75 -4.18
N PRO A 310 -5.60 -8.22 -5.44
CA PRO A 310 -6.56 -9.17 -5.95
C PRO A 310 -6.47 -10.52 -5.23
N PRO A 311 -7.60 -11.21 -5.00
CA PRO A 311 -7.63 -12.52 -4.36
C PRO A 311 -6.99 -13.60 -5.23
N PHE A 312 -6.47 -14.67 -4.63
CA PHE A 312 -5.80 -15.76 -5.34
C PHE A 312 -6.71 -16.53 -6.29
N TRP A 313 -8.01 -16.63 -6.03
CA TRP A 313 -8.93 -17.33 -6.92
C TRP A 313 -9.04 -16.72 -8.34
N ALA A 314 -8.57 -15.48 -8.50
CA ALA A 314 -8.54 -14.80 -9.81
C ALA A 314 -7.30 -15.12 -10.65
N MET A 315 -6.40 -16.01 -10.19
CA MET A 315 -5.10 -16.28 -10.81
C MET A 315 -4.79 -17.78 -10.87
N ASP A 316 -3.90 -18.16 -11.80
CA ASP A 316 -3.32 -19.50 -11.82
C ASP A 316 -2.35 -19.72 -10.63
N GLU A 317 -2.04 -20.98 -10.36
CA GLU A 317 -1.28 -21.42 -9.18
C GLU A 317 0.15 -20.88 -9.17
N PHE A 318 0.77 -20.69 -10.37
CA PHE A 318 2.12 -20.15 -10.44
C PHE A 318 2.17 -18.65 -10.16
N ASN A 319 1.21 -17.89 -10.67
CA ASN A 319 1.08 -16.48 -10.31
C ASN A 319 0.74 -16.29 -8.83
N GLN A 320 -0.12 -17.16 -8.25
CA GLN A 320 -0.35 -17.20 -6.81
C GLN A 320 0.96 -17.42 -6.04
N PHE A 321 1.79 -18.38 -6.47
CA PHE A 321 3.09 -18.66 -5.86
C PHE A 321 4.04 -17.46 -5.94
N MET A 322 4.15 -16.82 -7.11
CA MET A 322 5.04 -15.67 -7.29
C MET A 322 4.64 -14.50 -6.40
N LEU A 323 3.34 -14.22 -6.29
CA LEU A 323 2.83 -13.17 -5.41
C LEU A 323 2.95 -13.53 -3.92
N ASP A 324 2.82 -14.81 -3.55
CA ASP A 324 3.01 -15.26 -2.18
C ASP A 324 4.48 -15.14 -1.71
N CYS A 325 5.43 -14.91 -2.63
CA CYS A 325 6.82 -14.64 -2.29
C CYS A 325 6.98 -13.40 -1.39
N GLU A 326 6.10 -12.39 -1.48
CA GLU A 326 6.11 -11.21 -0.62
C GLU A 326 5.89 -11.58 0.86
N THR A 327 5.03 -12.55 1.14
CA THR A 327 4.85 -13.10 2.50
C THR A 327 6.18 -13.53 3.13
N TRP A 328 7.07 -14.10 2.34
CA TRP A 328 8.32 -14.72 2.82
C TRP A 328 9.54 -13.81 2.71
N TYR A 329 9.63 -13.04 1.63
CA TYR A 329 10.86 -12.28 1.30
C TYR A 329 10.73 -10.78 1.53
N ASN A 330 9.49 -10.28 1.69
CA ASN A 330 9.21 -8.89 2.03
C ASN A 330 8.67 -8.70 3.46
N ASN A 331 8.70 -9.77 4.26
CA ASN A 331 8.27 -9.74 5.65
C ASN A 331 6.80 -9.33 5.85
N GLU A 332 5.91 -9.85 4.97
CA GLU A 332 4.48 -9.52 4.98
C GLU A 332 3.61 -10.71 5.41
N PRO A 333 3.47 -10.95 6.71
CA PRO A 333 2.89 -12.20 7.23
C PRO A 333 1.40 -12.40 6.90
N TYR A 334 0.69 -11.34 6.50
CA TYR A 334 -0.75 -11.39 6.22
C TYR A 334 -1.09 -11.33 4.73
N TRP A 335 -0.10 -11.06 3.87
CA TRP A 335 -0.23 -10.88 2.42
C TRP A 335 -0.93 -12.05 1.72
N GLY A 336 -0.40 -13.27 1.87
CA GLY A 336 -1.01 -14.47 1.29
C GLY A 336 -2.34 -14.83 1.96
N ALA A 337 -2.39 -14.73 3.29
CA ALA A 337 -3.59 -15.06 4.07
C ALA A 337 -4.81 -14.18 3.71
N MET A 338 -4.61 -12.88 3.48
CA MET A 338 -5.68 -11.96 3.08
C MET A 338 -6.26 -12.33 1.70
N ARG A 339 -5.40 -12.75 0.76
CA ARG A 339 -5.82 -13.12 -0.61
C ARG A 339 -6.66 -14.39 -0.70
N GLU A 340 -6.66 -15.23 0.37
CA GLU A 340 -7.52 -16.41 0.50
C GLU A 340 -8.89 -16.12 1.10
N VAL A 341 -9.05 -14.93 1.72
CA VAL A 341 -10.27 -14.58 2.43
C VAL A 341 -11.37 -14.16 1.46
N ASP A 342 -12.55 -14.70 1.65
CA ASP A 342 -13.77 -14.22 1.00
C ASP A 342 -14.24 -12.90 1.64
N GLN A 343 -13.73 -11.79 1.10
CA GLN A 343 -14.03 -10.45 1.59
C GLN A 343 -15.50 -10.07 1.36
N VAL A 344 -16.16 -10.64 0.34
CA VAL A 344 -17.59 -10.43 0.08
C VAL A 344 -18.40 -11.06 1.19
N ALA A 345 -18.13 -12.34 1.51
CA ALA A 345 -18.82 -13.04 2.60
C ALA A 345 -18.57 -12.35 3.96
N LEU A 346 -17.36 -11.86 4.21
CA LEU A 346 -17.06 -11.09 5.43
C LEU A 346 -17.82 -9.77 5.50
N SER A 347 -17.98 -9.07 4.38
CA SER A 347 -18.74 -7.82 4.32
C SER A 347 -20.23 -8.06 4.59
N ILE A 348 -20.80 -9.12 4.01
CA ILE A 348 -22.18 -9.53 4.29
C ILE A 348 -22.34 -9.86 5.79
N LYS A 349 -21.40 -10.61 6.36
CA LYS A 349 -21.40 -10.92 7.80
C LYS A 349 -21.23 -9.69 8.68
N ALA A 350 -20.59 -8.64 8.18
CA ALA A 350 -20.45 -7.35 8.87
C ALA A 350 -21.75 -6.54 8.92
N GLY A 351 -22.74 -6.85 8.06
CA GLY A 351 -24.06 -6.22 8.05
C GLY A 351 -24.47 -5.62 6.70
N PHE A 352 -23.62 -5.67 5.68
CA PHE A 352 -23.96 -5.19 4.34
C PHE A 352 -24.92 -6.17 3.64
N ALA A 353 -25.91 -5.66 2.91
CA ALA A 353 -26.80 -6.48 2.08
C ALA A 353 -25.99 -7.09 0.91
N PRO A 354 -26.24 -8.37 0.53
CA PRO A 354 -25.45 -9.04 -0.52
C PRO A 354 -25.40 -8.28 -1.84
N GLU A 355 -26.50 -7.64 -2.25
CA GLU A 355 -26.62 -6.83 -3.46
C GLU A 355 -25.84 -5.52 -3.41
N ASN A 356 -25.35 -5.16 -2.24
CA ASN A 356 -24.58 -3.94 -1.98
C ASN A 356 -23.08 -4.19 -1.79
N VAL A 357 -22.60 -5.40 -2.08
CA VAL A 357 -21.17 -5.77 -1.94
C VAL A 357 -20.67 -6.28 -3.27
N GLU A 358 -19.68 -5.63 -3.83
CA GLU A 358 -19.11 -6.03 -5.12
C GLU A 358 -17.59 -5.75 -5.19
N PHE A 359 -16.87 -6.58 -5.96
CA PHE A 359 -15.52 -6.23 -6.43
C PHE A 359 -15.63 -5.48 -7.74
N CYS A 360 -14.90 -4.38 -7.84
CA CYS A 360 -14.78 -3.55 -9.04
C CYS A 360 -13.33 -3.33 -9.39
N MET A 361 -13.11 -2.84 -10.62
CA MET A 361 -11.80 -2.38 -11.08
C MET A 361 -11.82 -0.85 -11.21
N ALA A 362 -10.92 -0.18 -10.50
CA ALA A 362 -10.70 1.26 -10.59
C ALA A 362 -9.51 1.53 -11.52
N PRO A 363 -9.72 2.02 -12.74
CA PRO A 363 -8.61 2.33 -13.65
C PRO A 363 -7.61 3.29 -13.01
N SER A 364 -6.31 3.01 -13.20
CA SER A 364 -5.24 3.86 -12.66
C SER A 364 -5.37 5.30 -13.16
N ALA A 365 -5.54 6.22 -12.24
CA ALA A 365 -5.69 7.64 -12.55
C ALA A 365 -4.39 8.23 -13.12
N TYR A 366 -3.23 7.82 -12.58
CA TYR A 366 -1.93 8.28 -13.02
C TYR A 366 -1.58 7.77 -14.42
N ARG A 367 -1.76 6.48 -14.69
CA ARG A 367 -1.45 5.90 -16.00
C ARG A 367 -2.37 6.40 -17.09
N ALA A 368 -3.64 6.57 -16.79
CA ALA A 368 -4.60 7.18 -17.71
C ALA A 368 -4.20 8.62 -18.08
N ALA A 369 -3.75 9.42 -17.12
CA ALA A 369 -3.28 10.77 -17.34
C ALA A 369 -1.94 10.82 -18.11
N ALA A 370 -1.06 9.84 -17.92
CA ALA A 370 0.25 9.75 -18.58
C ALA A 370 0.19 9.17 -20.00
N GLY A 371 -0.98 8.71 -20.47
CA GLY A 371 -1.15 8.09 -21.80
C GLY A 371 -0.43 6.72 -21.93
N HIS A 372 -0.12 6.07 -20.82
CA HIS A 372 0.52 4.75 -20.82
C HIS A 372 -0.51 3.64 -21.03
N ASP A 373 -0.58 3.14 -22.25
CA ASP A 373 -1.47 2.03 -22.65
C ASP A 373 -0.80 0.63 -22.47
N ARG A 374 0.27 0.56 -21.69
CA ARG A 374 0.97 -0.71 -21.48
C ARG A 374 0.49 -1.38 -20.19
N SER A 375 -0.08 -2.58 -20.35
CA SER A 375 -0.33 -3.51 -19.26
C SER A 375 0.97 -3.79 -18.50
N PHE A 376 0.93 -3.62 -17.20
CA PHE A 376 1.99 -4.06 -16.32
C PHE A 376 1.81 -5.56 -16.09
N GLU A 377 2.59 -6.38 -16.80
CA GLU A 377 2.45 -7.85 -16.78
C GLU A 377 3.08 -8.51 -15.54
N ALA A 378 3.92 -7.81 -14.81
CA ALA A 378 4.53 -8.30 -13.56
C ALA A 378 3.82 -7.62 -12.36
N GLY A 379 2.57 -7.98 -12.12
CA GLY A 379 1.74 -7.11 -11.39
C GLY A 379 1.40 -7.47 -9.96
N GLU A 380 2.18 -7.03 -9.02
CA GLU A 380 1.76 -7.02 -7.62
C GLU A 380 0.61 -6.05 -7.37
N PHE A 381 0.52 -4.95 -8.11
CA PHE A 381 -0.33 -3.83 -7.76
C PHE A 381 -1.57 -3.62 -8.64
N ALA A 382 -1.51 -3.84 -9.93
CA ALA A 382 -2.64 -3.56 -10.80
C ALA A 382 -2.62 -4.36 -12.11
N PRO A 383 -3.17 -5.57 -12.15
CA PRO A 383 -3.38 -6.26 -13.42
C PRO A 383 -4.19 -5.36 -14.36
N GLY A 384 -3.71 -5.16 -15.58
CA GLY A 384 -4.47 -4.44 -16.60
C GLY A 384 -4.64 -2.93 -16.38
N ASN A 385 -3.70 -2.25 -15.71
CA ASN A 385 -3.78 -0.81 -15.42
C ASN A 385 -4.96 -0.37 -14.53
N ALA A 386 -5.44 -1.22 -13.67
CA ALA A 386 -6.53 -0.92 -12.75
C ALA A 386 -6.30 -1.50 -11.37
N TRP A 387 -6.76 -0.82 -10.34
CA TRP A 387 -6.74 -1.29 -8.96
C TRP A 387 -8.01 -2.07 -8.65
N GLN A 388 -7.89 -3.18 -7.95
CA GLN A 388 -9.06 -3.85 -7.43
C GLN A 388 -9.60 -3.11 -6.21
N VAL A 389 -10.90 -2.90 -6.18
CA VAL A 389 -11.59 -2.26 -5.07
C VAL A 389 -12.78 -3.09 -4.63
N LEU A 390 -12.90 -3.30 -3.32
CA LEU A 390 -14.12 -3.82 -2.70
C LEU A 390 -15.05 -2.62 -2.41
N VAL A 391 -16.23 -2.64 -3.01
CA VAL A 391 -17.25 -1.60 -2.84
C VAL A 391 -18.36 -2.13 -1.97
N THR A 392 -18.75 -1.38 -0.93
CA THR A 392 -19.89 -1.71 -0.08
C THR A 392 -20.78 -0.49 0.12
N ARG A 393 -22.12 -0.69 0.21
CA ARG A 393 -23.09 0.39 0.43
C ARG A 393 -24.02 0.02 1.59
N LYS A 394 -24.28 1.00 2.46
CA LYS A 394 -25.17 0.84 3.62
C LYS A 394 -26.60 1.31 3.35
#